data_77de8126eefdc2462d5ad980b547223d
#
_entry.id   77de8126eefdc2462d5ad980b547223d
#
_cell.length_a   1.000
_cell.length_b   1.000
_cell.length_c   1.000
_cell.angle_alpha   90.00
_cell.angle_beta   90.00
_cell.angle_gamma   90.00
#
_symmetry.space_group_name_H-M   'P 1'
#
loop_
_entity.id
_entity.type
_entity.pdbx_description
1 polymer ?
#
loop_
_entity_poly.entity_id
_entity_poly.type
_entity_poly.pdbx_seq_one_letter_code
_entity_poly.pdbx_strand_id
1 'polypeptide(L)'
;MRFNSPPMRSGPERPARRRRGRLRAWAVRRPGLAVLSVLAVLALLALLGFTAIIGVSWHRSSSPAGVTSTAAPSANTGISKIQHVIVIMQENRSFDSYFGTFPGADGIPMQNGSPTVCVPDPANASCVKPYYNPLDRNSGGPHSQNNATADINGGKMDGFIAQAEKASTNCAPNAPSCAGGRQSDVMGYHDARDLPNYWAYAKDFTLQDHMFEPNASWSLPEHLYMVSEWSARCSRAGDPQSCVNALQNPGSPPDFTSSIQSTLIGKCRTGLQNKACQDALNAAGITPDIAVQLHTLFSQNCAGADSYTSCQVAIDKAVLPQALKQKLLSAAKQLAPPDYAWTDLTYLLHKQNVPWAYYVFNGTEPDCQDGSAMVCAPVAQNAKTPGIWNPLPYFDTVKQDGQLGNIQSLSNFYDAAKKGTLPAVSWIDPTGAVSEHPPALISTGQAYVTGLINAVMSGPDWNSTAIFLSWDDWGGFYDHVAPPTVDANGYGLRVPGIVISPYAKQGNIDHQTLSHDAYAKFIEDDFLHGQRLDPATDGRPDPRPDVRETNPQLGDLVNDFNFNQAPAKPVILPGGATY
;
A
#
# COMPACT_ATOMS: atom_id res chain seq x y z
N MET A 1 70.95 5.71 -1.99
CA MET A 1 71.58 7.01 -1.74
C MET A 1 70.60 7.79 -0.88
N ARG A 2 70.92 7.86 0.39
CA ARG A 2 71.38 8.99 1.21
C ARG A 2 70.46 10.19 1.15
N PHE A 3 69.79 10.45 2.24
CA PHE A 3 69.93 11.37 3.40
C PHE A 3 69.07 12.61 3.17
N ASN A 4 68.36 13.29 4.08
CA ASN A 4 68.42 13.50 5.52
C ASN A 4 67.14 14.12 6.05
N SER A 5 66.76 13.79 7.27
CA SER A 5 65.96 14.62 8.20
C SER A 5 66.95 15.35 9.14
N PRO A 6 66.52 16.08 10.20
CA PRO A 6 65.53 17.09 10.56
C PRO A 6 66.19 18.41 11.05
N PRO A 7 65.84 19.31 11.98
CA PRO A 7 65.21 19.09 13.30
C PRO A 7 64.21 20.19 13.86
N MET A 8 63.48 19.79 14.83
CA MET A 8 63.02 20.32 16.14
C MET A 8 63.38 21.71 16.66
N ARG A 9 62.43 22.32 17.38
CA ARG A 9 62.42 22.88 18.76
C ARG A 9 61.47 24.09 18.83
N SER A 10 60.74 24.48 19.82
CA SER A 10 60.56 24.16 21.23
C SER A 10 59.42 25.04 21.76
N GLY A 11 58.62 24.54 22.71
CA GLY A 11 57.71 25.38 23.51
C GLY A 11 58.51 26.23 24.56
N PRO A 12 57.99 26.71 25.66
CA PRO A 12 56.74 26.39 26.40
C PRO A 12 55.98 27.62 26.98
N GLU A 13 54.96 27.45 27.73
CA GLU A 13 54.68 27.77 29.13
C GLU A 13 53.28 28.33 29.43
N ARG A 14 52.64 27.67 30.42
CA ARG A 14 51.58 28.21 31.28
C ARG A 14 52.23 29.07 32.38
N PRO A 15 51.51 29.85 33.24
CA PRO A 15 50.41 29.36 34.09
C PRO A 15 49.35 30.40 34.56
N ALA A 16 48.25 29.88 35.01
CA ALA A 16 47.59 29.92 36.31
C ALA A 16 46.98 31.20 36.90
N ARG A 17 45.82 31.04 37.40
CA ARG A 17 45.24 31.27 38.76
C ARG A 17 44.01 32.18 38.90
N ARG A 18 42.95 31.51 39.35
CA ARG A 18 42.08 31.76 40.50
C ARG A 18 41.34 33.09 40.63
N ARG A 19 40.02 33.06 40.74
CA ARG A 19 39.39 33.24 42.09
C ARG A 19 37.88 32.88 42.10
N ARG A 20 37.53 32.24 43.17
CA ARG A 20 36.20 31.88 43.63
C ARG A 20 35.39 33.12 44.01
N GLY A 21 34.06 33.05 43.74
CA GLY A 21 33.08 33.92 44.38
C GLY A 21 31.77 33.18 44.53
N ARG A 22 31.59 32.58 45.70
CA ARG A 22 30.27 32.06 46.17
C ARG A 22 29.38 33.26 46.52
N LEU A 23 28.13 33.24 46.08
CA LEU A 23 27.04 33.82 46.88
C LEU A 23 25.83 32.89 46.79
N ARG A 24 25.42 32.47 47.98
CA ARG A 24 24.26 31.63 48.29
C ARG A 24 22.99 32.46 48.35
N ALA A 25 21.92 31.83 47.89
CA ALA A 25 20.58 31.75 48.45
C ALA A 25 19.80 33.06 48.73
N TRP A 26 18.57 33.07 48.22
CA TRP A 26 17.39 33.01 49.14
C TRP A 26 16.13 32.73 48.27
N ALA A 27 15.61 31.57 48.46
CA ALA A 27 14.26 31.23 48.03
C ALA A 27 13.27 31.68 49.10
N VAL A 28 12.34 32.53 48.76
CA VAL A 28 11.12 32.71 49.55
C VAL A 28 9.91 32.38 48.68
N ARG A 29 9.34 31.24 48.98
CA ARG A 29 8.04 30.81 48.47
C ARG A 29 6.95 31.75 49.00
N ARG A 30 6.12 32.28 48.11
CA ARG A 30 4.77 32.75 48.46
C ARG A 30 3.76 32.14 47.46
N PRO A 31 3.00 31.11 47.87
CA PRO A 31 1.92 30.55 47.07
C PRO A 31 0.60 31.24 47.45
N GLY A 32 0.40 32.45 47.02
CA GLY A 32 -0.83 33.18 47.33
C GLY A 32 -1.36 34.07 46.23
N LEU A 33 -0.52 34.43 45.26
CA LEU A 33 -0.89 35.38 44.22
C LEU A 33 -1.38 34.73 42.92
N ALA A 34 -1.07 33.45 42.66
CA ALA A 34 -1.49 32.74 41.45
C ALA A 34 -2.97 32.30 41.47
N VAL A 35 -3.52 32.05 42.68
CA VAL A 35 -4.92 31.62 42.81
C VAL A 35 -5.90 32.79 42.67
N LEU A 36 -5.52 33.99 43.08
CA LEU A 36 -6.35 35.19 42.92
C LEU A 36 -6.48 35.67 41.47
N SER A 37 -5.47 35.43 40.65
CA SER A 37 -5.51 35.82 39.22
C SER A 37 -6.43 34.92 38.37
N VAL A 38 -6.53 33.63 38.71
CA VAL A 38 -7.41 32.68 38.00
C VAL A 38 -8.88 32.90 38.37
N LEU A 39 -9.16 33.22 39.62
CA LEU A 39 -10.52 33.52 40.09
C LEU A 39 -11.06 34.85 39.53
N ALA A 40 -10.19 35.85 39.33
CA ALA A 40 -10.59 37.13 38.72
C ALA A 40 -10.94 36.97 37.20
N VAL A 41 -10.24 36.11 36.45
CA VAL A 41 -10.53 35.84 35.06
C VAL A 41 -11.83 35.04 34.88
N LEU A 42 -12.10 34.09 35.77
CA LEU A 42 -13.36 33.32 35.75
C LEU A 42 -14.58 34.17 36.15
N ALA A 43 -14.40 35.14 37.05
CA ALA A 43 -15.47 36.09 37.41
C ALA A 43 -15.78 37.08 36.30
N LEU A 44 -14.78 37.52 35.51
CA LEU A 44 -14.98 38.38 34.33
C LEU A 44 -15.71 37.65 33.17
N LEU A 45 -15.40 36.37 32.94
CA LEU A 45 -16.07 35.55 31.93
C LEU A 45 -17.53 35.23 32.32
N ALA A 46 -17.83 35.09 33.61
CA ALA A 46 -19.19 34.90 34.07
C ALA A 46 -20.05 36.19 33.95
N LEU A 47 -19.45 37.39 34.12
CA LEU A 47 -20.15 38.67 33.94
C LEU A 47 -20.40 39.03 32.48
N LEU A 48 -19.55 38.60 31.56
CA LEU A 48 -19.75 38.79 30.11
C LEU A 48 -20.78 37.82 29.49
N GLY A 49 -21.01 36.66 30.14
CA GLY A 49 -22.05 35.70 29.75
C GLY A 49 -23.47 36.09 30.18
N PHE A 50 -23.62 36.99 31.17
CA PHE A 50 -24.94 37.35 31.74
C PHE A 50 -25.58 38.57 31.07
N THR A 51 -24.86 39.34 30.24
CA THR A 51 -25.40 40.54 29.55
C THR A 51 -25.95 40.25 28.15
N ALA A 52 -25.89 38.98 27.68
CA ALA A 52 -26.42 38.58 26.37
C ALA A 52 -27.85 37.97 26.43
N ILE A 53 -28.50 37.89 27.59
CA ILE A 53 -29.82 37.21 27.75
C ILE A 53 -31.01 38.18 28.03
N ILE A 54 -30.79 39.48 28.15
CA ILE A 54 -31.91 40.42 28.35
C ILE A 54 -31.93 41.42 27.22
N GLY A 55 -32.58 41.07 26.14
CA GLY A 55 -32.76 42.00 25.01
C GLY A 55 -33.54 41.49 23.85
N VAL A 56 -34.58 40.65 24.04
CA VAL A 56 -35.60 40.45 22.99
C VAL A 56 -36.96 40.27 23.62
N SER A 57 -37.75 41.29 23.67
CA SER A 57 -39.20 41.14 23.79
C SER A 57 -39.93 42.18 22.97
N TRP A 58 -40.85 41.63 22.17
CA TRP A 58 -42.07 42.23 21.64
C TRP A 58 -41.98 43.07 20.36
N HIS A 59 -42.13 42.37 19.22
CA HIS A 59 -43.04 42.88 18.17
C HIS A 59 -43.86 41.71 17.63
N ARG A 60 -45.17 41.73 17.94
CA ARG A 60 -46.15 40.91 17.25
C ARG A 60 -46.38 41.52 15.86
N SER A 61 -46.13 40.71 14.83
CA SER A 61 -46.74 40.93 13.53
C SER A 61 -47.32 39.61 13.04
N SER A 62 -48.55 39.67 12.63
CA SER A 62 -49.44 38.61 12.18
C SER A 62 -48.84 37.80 11.04
N SER A 63 -48.87 36.48 11.18
CA SER A 63 -48.51 35.50 10.15
C SER A 63 -49.52 35.38 9.05
N PRO A 64 -49.10 35.15 7.81
CA PRO A 64 -49.85 34.31 6.89
C PRO A 64 -49.43 32.86 7.05
N ALA A 65 -50.34 31.93 6.88
CA ALA A 65 -50.20 30.51 7.03
C ALA A 65 -48.97 29.97 6.27
N GLY A 66 -48.03 29.36 7.03
CA GLY A 66 -46.88 28.71 6.47
C GLY A 66 -47.27 27.44 5.73
N VAL A 67 -46.92 27.39 4.47
CA VAL A 67 -46.72 26.14 3.75
C VAL A 67 -45.46 25.50 4.34
N THR A 68 -45.63 24.49 5.16
CA THR A 68 -44.53 23.55 5.50
C THR A 68 -44.21 22.78 4.23
N SER A 69 -43.27 23.30 3.46
CA SER A 69 -42.57 22.51 2.46
C SER A 69 -41.66 21.52 3.25
N THR A 70 -42.18 20.34 3.48
CA THR A 70 -41.33 19.18 3.69
C THR A 70 -40.62 18.96 2.36
N ALA A 71 -39.42 19.53 2.21
CA ALA A 71 -38.53 19.09 1.15
C ALA A 71 -38.38 17.57 1.31
N ALA A 72 -38.95 16.83 0.37
CA ALA A 72 -38.59 15.42 0.24
C ALA A 72 -37.07 15.35 0.14
N PRO A 73 -36.40 14.39 0.78
CA PRO A 73 -34.98 14.23 0.59
C PRO A 73 -34.71 14.21 -0.91
N SER A 74 -33.80 15.07 -1.37
CA SER A 74 -33.39 15.11 -2.77
C SER A 74 -32.99 13.70 -3.16
N ALA A 75 -33.69 13.08 -4.10
CA ALA A 75 -33.33 11.75 -4.57
C ALA A 75 -31.88 11.82 -5.09
N ASN A 76 -30.99 10.98 -4.58
CA ASN A 76 -29.63 10.88 -5.09
C ASN A 76 -29.68 10.61 -6.60
N THR A 77 -28.96 11.39 -7.37
CA THR A 77 -28.96 11.33 -8.84
C THR A 77 -27.52 11.18 -9.35
N GLY A 78 -27.34 10.50 -10.47
CA GLY A 78 -26.00 10.28 -11.03
C GLY A 78 -25.11 9.50 -10.08
N ILE A 79 -23.83 9.89 -10.00
CA ILE A 79 -22.81 9.23 -9.17
C ILE A 79 -23.22 9.16 -7.69
N SER A 80 -23.90 10.17 -7.16
CA SER A 80 -24.33 10.20 -5.75
C SER A 80 -25.37 9.12 -5.36
N LYS A 81 -25.80 8.27 -6.30
CA LYS A 81 -26.50 7.01 -5.97
C LYS A 81 -25.60 6.00 -5.29
N ILE A 82 -24.30 6.11 -5.50
CA ILE A 82 -23.32 5.30 -4.80
C ILE A 82 -23.06 5.96 -3.43
N GLN A 83 -23.22 5.21 -2.37
CA GLN A 83 -22.98 5.63 -0.99
C GLN A 83 -21.85 4.82 -0.34
N HIS A 84 -21.42 3.75 -1.02
CA HIS A 84 -20.37 2.87 -0.57
C HIS A 84 -19.51 2.49 -1.76
N VAL A 85 -18.24 2.88 -1.72
CA VAL A 85 -17.20 2.42 -2.65
C VAL A 85 -16.32 1.42 -1.92
N ILE A 86 -16.11 0.26 -2.53
CA ILE A 86 -15.26 -0.81 -1.99
C ILE A 86 -14.20 -1.13 -3.02
N VAL A 87 -12.94 -0.92 -2.68
CA VAL A 87 -11.78 -1.35 -3.48
C VAL A 87 -11.29 -2.68 -2.92
N ILE A 88 -11.34 -3.73 -3.72
CA ILE A 88 -10.76 -5.04 -3.41
C ILE A 88 -9.50 -5.16 -4.25
N MET A 89 -8.35 -5.17 -3.58
CA MET A 89 -7.06 -5.33 -4.25
C MET A 89 -6.59 -6.76 -4.05
N GLN A 90 -6.31 -7.46 -5.15
CA GLN A 90 -5.67 -8.78 -5.20
C GLN A 90 -4.24 -8.62 -5.72
N GLU A 91 -3.52 -9.73 -5.82
CA GLU A 91 -2.10 -9.74 -6.06
C GLU A 91 -1.73 -10.39 -7.38
N ASN A 92 -0.85 -9.69 -8.08
CA ASN A 92 0.08 -10.19 -9.08
C ASN A 92 -0.54 -10.98 -10.22
N ARG A 93 -1.36 -10.30 -11.07
CA ARG A 93 -1.82 -10.87 -12.34
C ARG A 93 -1.92 -9.79 -13.43
N SER A 94 -1.34 -10.08 -14.58
CA SER A 94 -1.56 -9.26 -15.77
C SER A 94 -2.98 -9.48 -16.33
N PHE A 95 -3.47 -8.52 -17.11
CA PHE A 95 -4.76 -8.66 -17.80
C PHE A 95 -4.78 -9.91 -18.68
N ASP A 96 -3.76 -10.12 -19.50
CA ASP A 96 -3.69 -11.27 -20.39
C ASP A 96 -3.66 -12.61 -19.66
N SER A 97 -3.10 -12.65 -18.45
CA SER A 97 -3.04 -13.91 -17.68
C SER A 97 -4.42 -14.39 -17.22
N TYR A 98 -5.42 -13.51 -17.07
CA TYR A 98 -6.76 -13.86 -16.58
C TYR A 98 -7.88 -13.60 -17.59
N PHE A 99 -7.75 -12.58 -18.42
CA PHE A 99 -8.77 -12.16 -19.38
C PHE A 99 -8.26 -12.06 -20.82
N GLY A 100 -7.02 -12.47 -21.09
CA GLY A 100 -6.41 -12.41 -22.43
C GLY A 100 -7.14 -13.19 -23.52
N THR A 101 -8.10 -14.05 -23.14
CA THR A 101 -8.98 -14.77 -24.07
C THR A 101 -10.46 -14.42 -23.87
N PHE A 102 -10.78 -13.38 -23.12
CA PHE A 102 -12.17 -12.98 -22.88
C PHE A 102 -12.77 -12.39 -24.18
N PRO A 103 -13.96 -12.88 -24.60
CA PRO A 103 -14.53 -12.47 -25.88
C PRO A 103 -14.84 -10.97 -25.93
N GLY A 104 -14.27 -10.27 -26.89
CA GLY A 104 -14.48 -8.85 -27.12
C GLY A 104 -13.49 -7.92 -26.42
N ALA A 105 -12.70 -8.41 -25.48
CA ALA A 105 -11.62 -7.65 -24.86
C ALA A 105 -10.40 -7.52 -25.77
N ASP A 106 -9.59 -6.50 -25.55
CA ASP A 106 -8.25 -6.36 -26.16
C ASP A 106 -7.30 -7.36 -25.48
N GLY A 107 -7.46 -8.62 -25.83
CA GLY A 107 -6.72 -9.74 -25.28
C GLY A 107 -5.61 -10.25 -26.20
N ILE A 108 -5.02 -11.38 -25.82
CA ILE A 108 -3.92 -12.02 -26.55
C ILE A 108 -4.25 -12.13 -28.04
N PRO A 109 -3.41 -11.56 -28.95
CA PRO A 109 -3.66 -11.63 -30.37
C PRO A 109 -3.73 -13.08 -30.87
N MET A 110 -4.90 -13.50 -31.41
CA MET A 110 -5.19 -14.86 -31.81
C MET A 110 -5.48 -14.96 -33.31
N GLN A 111 -5.06 -16.06 -33.95
CA GLN A 111 -5.48 -16.44 -35.30
C GLN A 111 -5.83 -17.93 -35.32
N ASN A 112 -7.03 -18.26 -35.75
CA ASN A 112 -7.52 -19.65 -35.80
C ASN A 112 -7.37 -20.39 -34.47
N GLY A 113 -7.61 -19.68 -33.34
CA GLY A 113 -7.51 -20.24 -31.98
C GLY A 113 -6.09 -20.44 -31.45
N SER A 114 -5.08 -19.88 -32.13
CA SER A 114 -3.67 -19.95 -31.70
C SER A 114 -3.08 -18.55 -31.55
N PRO A 115 -2.30 -18.27 -30.49
CA PRO A 115 -1.60 -17.00 -30.34
C PRO A 115 -0.67 -16.70 -31.51
N THR A 116 -0.69 -15.45 -31.97
CA THR A 116 0.21 -14.95 -33.02
C THR A 116 1.49 -14.32 -32.48
N VAL A 117 1.50 -13.95 -31.22
CA VAL A 117 2.64 -13.40 -30.48
C VAL A 117 3.55 -14.50 -29.96
N CYS A 118 4.83 -14.17 -29.78
CA CYS A 118 5.84 -15.10 -29.28
C CYS A 118 6.93 -14.32 -28.55
N VAL A 119 7.22 -14.68 -27.29
CA VAL A 119 8.25 -14.04 -26.46
C VAL A 119 9.55 -14.86 -26.53
N PRO A 120 10.72 -14.22 -26.76
CA PRO A 120 12.00 -14.91 -26.80
C PRO A 120 12.29 -15.70 -25.52
N ASP A 121 12.80 -16.90 -25.69
CA ASP A 121 13.32 -17.78 -24.64
C ASP A 121 14.84 -17.91 -24.83
N PRO A 122 15.64 -17.11 -24.13
CA PRO A 122 17.09 -17.08 -24.33
C PRO A 122 17.78 -18.38 -23.94
N ALA A 123 17.32 -19.09 -22.91
CA ALA A 123 17.93 -20.32 -22.45
C ALA A 123 17.81 -21.45 -23.48
N ASN A 124 16.73 -21.48 -24.28
CA ASN A 124 16.45 -22.51 -25.25
C ASN A 124 16.65 -22.03 -26.70
N ALA A 125 17.11 -20.79 -26.93
CA ALA A 125 17.25 -20.16 -28.23
C ALA A 125 16.00 -20.33 -29.12
N SER A 126 14.83 -20.18 -28.50
CA SER A 126 13.49 -20.35 -29.09
C SER A 126 12.59 -19.18 -28.74
N CYS A 127 11.30 -19.29 -29.03
CA CYS A 127 10.30 -18.40 -28.50
C CYS A 127 9.09 -19.18 -27.97
N VAL A 128 8.42 -18.66 -26.96
CA VAL A 128 7.24 -19.26 -26.33
C VAL A 128 6.03 -18.40 -26.62
N LYS A 129 4.96 -19.02 -27.10
CA LYS A 129 3.65 -18.38 -27.27
C LYS A 129 2.87 -18.47 -25.96
N PRO A 130 1.98 -17.51 -25.68
CA PRO A 130 0.99 -17.70 -24.61
C PRO A 130 0.26 -19.04 -24.76
N TYR A 131 -0.01 -19.69 -23.64
CA TYR A 131 -0.66 -20.99 -23.65
C TYR A 131 -1.64 -21.14 -22.47
N TYR A 132 -2.68 -21.95 -22.63
CA TYR A 132 -3.57 -22.25 -21.54
C TYR A 132 -2.85 -23.04 -20.45
N ASN A 133 -2.85 -22.51 -19.23
CA ASN A 133 -2.26 -23.14 -18.05
C ASN A 133 -3.36 -23.60 -17.10
N PRO A 134 -3.63 -24.92 -16.95
CA PRO A 134 -4.65 -25.42 -16.06
C PRO A 134 -4.19 -25.53 -14.58
N LEU A 135 -2.99 -25.09 -14.26
CA LEU A 135 -2.41 -25.24 -12.94
C LEU A 135 -2.93 -24.15 -11.99
N ASP A 136 -3.58 -24.57 -10.92
CA ASP A 136 -4.08 -23.70 -9.86
C ASP A 136 -2.95 -22.94 -9.12
N ARG A 137 -1.72 -23.45 -9.18
CA ARG A 137 -0.51 -22.84 -8.61
C ARG A 137 0.43 -22.41 -9.70
N ASN A 138 0.80 -21.15 -9.70
CA ASN A 138 1.77 -20.58 -10.62
C ASN A 138 3.05 -20.16 -9.90
N SER A 139 4.10 -19.95 -10.67
CA SER A 139 5.40 -19.46 -10.19
C SER A 139 5.52 -17.95 -10.34
N GLY A 140 4.89 -17.36 -11.37
CA GLY A 140 5.05 -15.94 -11.71
C GLY A 140 6.47 -15.57 -12.13
N GLY A 141 6.75 -14.30 -12.11
CA GLY A 141 8.07 -13.72 -12.40
C GLY A 141 8.49 -12.65 -11.39
N PRO A 142 9.74 -12.19 -11.45
CA PRO A 142 10.17 -11.05 -10.68
C PRO A 142 9.49 -9.77 -11.20
N HIS A 143 9.06 -8.89 -10.30
CA HIS A 143 8.20 -7.77 -10.63
C HIS A 143 8.65 -6.42 -10.01
N SER A 144 9.96 -6.26 -9.79
CA SER A 144 10.52 -4.96 -9.42
C SER A 144 10.44 -3.96 -10.58
N GLN A 145 10.63 -2.66 -10.33
CA GLN A 145 10.68 -1.61 -11.35
C GLN A 145 11.66 -1.94 -12.50
N ASN A 146 12.81 -2.52 -12.18
CA ASN A 146 13.79 -2.95 -13.20
C ASN A 146 13.26 -4.10 -14.06
N ASN A 147 12.48 -5.00 -13.46
CA ASN A 147 11.87 -6.11 -14.19
C ASN A 147 10.75 -5.60 -15.10
N ALA A 148 9.88 -4.71 -14.62
CA ALA A 148 8.87 -4.06 -15.46
C ALA A 148 9.51 -3.36 -16.68
N THR A 149 10.55 -2.57 -16.46
CA THR A 149 11.31 -1.92 -17.55
C THR A 149 11.84 -2.92 -18.57
N ALA A 150 12.34 -4.07 -18.10
CA ALA A 150 12.89 -5.11 -18.95
C ALA A 150 11.81 -5.91 -19.68
N ASP A 151 10.68 -6.19 -19.02
CA ASP A 151 9.53 -6.88 -19.60
C ASP A 151 8.89 -6.04 -20.72
N ILE A 152 8.70 -4.75 -20.46
CA ILE A 152 8.19 -3.78 -21.45
C ILE A 152 9.17 -3.60 -22.61
N ASN A 153 10.47 -3.61 -22.37
CA ASN A 153 11.56 -3.49 -23.37
C ASN A 153 11.30 -2.43 -24.44
N GLY A 154 10.97 -1.19 -24.00
CA GLY A 154 10.67 -0.09 -24.91
C GLY A 154 9.41 -0.32 -25.77
N GLY A 155 8.42 -1.00 -25.23
CA GLY A 155 7.13 -1.30 -25.87
C GLY A 155 7.09 -2.58 -26.69
N LYS A 156 8.13 -3.40 -26.68
CA LYS A 156 8.15 -4.69 -27.40
C LYS A 156 7.42 -5.80 -26.65
N MET A 157 7.24 -5.65 -25.36
CA MET A 157 6.58 -6.63 -24.48
C MET A 157 7.19 -8.04 -24.61
N ASP A 158 8.53 -8.14 -24.59
CA ASP A 158 9.25 -9.38 -24.92
C ASP A 158 10.29 -9.81 -23.88
N GLY A 159 10.33 -9.18 -22.68
CA GLY A 159 11.31 -9.47 -21.65
C GLY A 159 10.94 -10.55 -20.65
N PHE A 160 9.69 -10.92 -20.51
CA PHE A 160 9.10 -11.72 -19.41
C PHE A 160 9.85 -13.04 -19.13
N ILE A 161 10.10 -13.85 -20.15
CA ILE A 161 10.82 -15.12 -19.99
C ILE A 161 12.26 -14.87 -19.50
N ALA A 162 12.94 -13.90 -20.12
CA ALA A 162 14.32 -13.57 -19.75
C ALA A 162 14.46 -13.07 -18.30
N GLN A 163 13.44 -12.39 -17.75
CA GLN A 163 13.43 -11.99 -16.35
C GLN A 163 13.13 -13.19 -15.44
N ALA A 164 12.15 -14.03 -15.78
CA ALA A 164 11.83 -15.24 -15.03
C ALA A 164 13.04 -16.21 -14.98
N GLU A 165 13.79 -16.36 -16.06
CA GLU A 165 15.02 -17.15 -16.11
C GLU A 165 16.10 -16.64 -15.17
N LYS A 166 16.28 -15.33 -15.07
CA LYS A 166 17.23 -14.71 -14.13
C LYS A 166 16.84 -14.96 -12.68
N ALA A 167 15.55 -14.82 -12.35
CA ALA A 167 15.04 -15.05 -11.01
C ALA A 167 15.17 -16.52 -10.60
N SER A 168 14.92 -17.47 -11.49
CA SER A 168 14.99 -18.89 -11.20
C SER A 168 16.39 -19.36 -10.79
N THR A 169 17.45 -18.67 -11.20
CA THR A 169 18.84 -18.97 -10.77
C THR A 169 19.05 -18.75 -9.27
N ASN A 170 18.22 -17.96 -8.62
CA ASN A 170 18.27 -17.67 -7.19
C ASN A 170 17.27 -18.51 -6.37
N CYS A 171 16.46 -19.33 -7.03
CA CYS A 171 15.47 -20.17 -6.38
C CYS A 171 16.11 -21.29 -5.54
N ALA A 172 15.65 -21.45 -4.31
CA ALA A 172 15.99 -22.65 -3.53
C ALA A 172 15.40 -23.89 -4.21
N PRO A 173 16.13 -25.01 -4.31
CA PRO A 173 15.69 -26.22 -5.03
C PRO A 173 14.34 -26.80 -4.60
N ASN A 174 13.86 -26.45 -3.41
CA ASN A 174 12.62 -26.95 -2.81
C ASN A 174 11.59 -25.83 -2.61
N ALA A 175 11.79 -24.63 -3.14
CA ALA A 175 10.81 -23.56 -3.03
C ALA A 175 9.58 -23.89 -3.90
N PRO A 176 8.35 -23.82 -3.36
CA PRO A 176 7.13 -24.14 -4.11
C PRO A 176 6.96 -23.32 -5.38
N SER A 177 7.34 -22.04 -5.36
CA SER A 177 7.34 -21.12 -6.50
C SER A 177 8.32 -21.53 -7.60
N CYS A 178 9.37 -22.29 -7.26
CA CYS A 178 10.39 -22.76 -8.20
C CYS A 178 10.22 -24.23 -8.57
N ALA A 179 9.33 -24.98 -7.90
CA ALA A 179 9.14 -26.41 -8.08
C ALA A 179 8.54 -26.80 -9.44
N GLY A 180 7.99 -25.84 -10.18
CA GLY A 180 7.41 -26.07 -11.51
C GLY A 180 8.45 -26.26 -12.61
N GLY A 181 9.68 -25.78 -12.42
CA GLY A 181 10.76 -25.87 -13.40
C GLY A 181 10.46 -25.24 -14.76
N ARG A 182 9.41 -24.40 -14.83
CA ARG A 182 8.91 -23.82 -16.08
C ARG A 182 9.02 -22.31 -16.02
N GLN A 183 10.15 -21.79 -16.47
CA GLN A 183 10.35 -20.35 -16.66
C GLN A 183 9.33 -19.72 -17.62
N SER A 184 8.68 -20.55 -18.45
CA SER A 184 7.60 -20.15 -19.34
C SER A 184 6.24 -20.01 -18.64
N ASP A 185 6.13 -20.25 -17.34
CA ASP A 185 4.87 -20.13 -16.59
C ASP A 185 4.29 -18.70 -16.65
N VAL A 186 5.16 -17.71 -16.78
CA VAL A 186 4.77 -16.31 -17.03
C VAL A 186 3.99 -16.11 -18.34
N MET A 187 4.07 -17.05 -19.29
CA MET A 187 3.30 -17.06 -20.55
C MET A 187 1.98 -17.81 -20.45
N GLY A 188 1.65 -18.37 -19.29
CA GLY A 188 0.42 -19.11 -19.06
C GLY A 188 -0.77 -18.19 -18.81
N TYR A 189 -1.89 -18.43 -19.53
CA TYR A 189 -3.16 -17.76 -19.24
C TYR A 189 -4.19 -18.74 -18.69
N HIS A 190 -5.13 -18.23 -17.93
CA HIS A 190 -6.31 -18.89 -17.41
C HIS A 190 -7.56 -18.37 -18.12
N ASP A 191 -8.65 -19.12 -18.09
CA ASP A 191 -9.94 -18.70 -18.67
C ASP A 191 -11.12 -19.12 -17.78
N ALA A 192 -12.34 -19.08 -18.33
CA ALA A 192 -13.56 -19.45 -17.60
C ALA A 192 -13.54 -20.86 -16.99
N ARG A 193 -12.63 -21.74 -17.40
CA ARG A 193 -12.48 -23.09 -16.84
C ARG A 193 -11.88 -23.07 -15.44
N ASP A 194 -10.98 -22.10 -15.19
CA ASP A 194 -10.24 -21.95 -13.94
C ASP A 194 -10.79 -20.77 -13.13
N LEU A 195 -11.32 -19.74 -13.83
CA LEU A 195 -11.81 -18.47 -13.26
C LEU A 195 -13.33 -18.27 -13.48
N PRO A 196 -14.19 -19.28 -13.22
CA PRO A 196 -15.60 -19.19 -13.57
C PRO A 196 -16.30 -17.97 -12.95
N ASN A 197 -15.96 -17.59 -11.71
CA ASN A 197 -16.61 -16.49 -11.01
C ASN A 197 -16.11 -15.12 -11.50
N TYR A 198 -14.82 -14.95 -11.72
CA TYR A 198 -14.30 -13.69 -12.29
C TYR A 198 -14.87 -13.43 -13.69
N TRP A 199 -14.93 -14.49 -14.52
CA TRP A 199 -15.53 -14.38 -15.85
C TRP A 199 -17.06 -14.15 -15.79
N ALA A 200 -17.74 -14.67 -14.77
CA ALA A 200 -19.15 -14.37 -14.56
C ALA A 200 -19.35 -12.89 -14.18
N TYR A 201 -18.52 -12.35 -13.27
CA TYR A 201 -18.58 -10.92 -12.94
C TYR A 201 -18.29 -10.03 -14.18
N ALA A 202 -17.29 -10.38 -14.99
CA ALA A 202 -16.99 -9.65 -16.23
C ALA A 202 -18.17 -9.69 -17.25
N LYS A 203 -18.96 -10.76 -17.27
CA LYS A 203 -20.15 -10.88 -18.13
C LYS A 203 -21.38 -10.16 -17.58
N ASP A 204 -21.52 -10.12 -16.28
CA ASP A 204 -22.71 -9.56 -15.63
C ASP A 204 -22.56 -8.09 -15.26
N PHE A 205 -21.34 -7.56 -15.30
CA PHE A 205 -20.99 -6.18 -14.97
C PHE A 205 -20.04 -5.60 -16.02
N THR A 206 -19.14 -4.67 -15.64
CA THR A 206 -18.17 -4.06 -16.57
C THR A 206 -16.77 -4.60 -16.35
N LEU A 207 -16.15 -5.11 -17.41
CA LEU A 207 -14.73 -5.47 -17.50
C LEU A 207 -13.94 -4.28 -18.08
N GLN A 208 -12.81 -3.96 -17.49
CA GLN A 208 -11.89 -2.91 -17.93
C GLN A 208 -10.65 -3.57 -18.56
N ASP A 209 -10.52 -3.53 -19.87
CA ASP A 209 -9.43 -4.21 -20.58
C ASP A 209 -8.19 -3.33 -20.82
N HIS A 210 -8.26 -2.07 -20.39
CA HIS A 210 -7.16 -1.11 -20.39
C HIS A 210 -6.96 -0.50 -18.98
N MET A 211 -7.09 -1.33 -17.94
CA MET A 211 -6.69 -0.97 -16.59
C MET A 211 -5.19 -1.22 -16.44
N PHE A 212 -4.44 -0.19 -16.08
CA PHE A 212 -2.99 -0.23 -15.89
C PHE A 212 -2.63 -0.03 -14.42
N GLU A 213 -1.52 -0.60 -14.00
CA GLU A 213 -0.87 -0.19 -12.76
C GLU A 213 -0.60 1.32 -12.79
N PRO A 214 -0.71 2.03 -11.66
CA PRO A 214 -0.44 3.47 -11.63
C PRO A 214 1.05 3.80 -11.85
N ASN A 215 1.95 2.85 -11.71
CA ASN A 215 3.36 2.97 -12.09
C ASN A 215 3.95 1.59 -12.40
N ALA A 216 5.10 1.51 -13.07
CA ALA A 216 5.73 0.25 -13.46
C ALA A 216 6.63 -0.27 -12.32
N SER A 217 6.05 -0.77 -11.23
CA SER A 217 6.79 -1.23 -10.06
C SER A 217 6.09 -2.41 -9.35
N TRP A 218 6.45 -2.68 -8.11
CA TRP A 218 5.98 -3.78 -7.27
C TRP A 218 4.95 -3.31 -6.25
N SER A 219 4.38 -4.24 -5.50
CA SER A 219 3.20 -4.05 -4.66
C SER A 219 3.23 -2.83 -3.74
N LEU A 220 4.33 -2.52 -3.01
CA LEU A 220 4.30 -1.38 -2.08
C LEU A 220 4.07 -0.02 -2.76
N PRO A 221 4.78 0.35 -3.83
CA PRO A 221 4.44 1.55 -4.60
C PRO A 221 2.97 1.57 -5.05
N GLU A 222 2.43 0.43 -5.52
CA GLU A 222 1.03 0.34 -5.98
C GLU A 222 0.04 0.60 -4.84
N HIS A 223 0.26 0.00 -3.66
CA HIS A 223 -0.56 0.25 -2.46
C HIS A 223 -0.44 1.70 -1.96
N LEU A 224 0.69 2.36 -2.14
CA LEU A 224 0.82 3.79 -1.84
C LEU A 224 0.06 4.65 -2.83
N TYR A 225 0.10 4.33 -4.13
CA TYR A 225 -0.70 5.02 -5.14
C TYR A 225 -2.20 4.85 -4.87
N MET A 226 -2.67 3.65 -4.54
CA MET A 226 -4.07 3.38 -4.23
C MET A 226 -4.65 4.30 -3.15
N VAL A 227 -3.85 4.71 -2.18
CA VAL A 227 -4.30 5.55 -1.06
C VAL A 227 -3.81 6.98 -1.11
N SER A 228 -2.83 7.33 -1.96
CA SER A 228 -2.25 8.66 -1.95
C SER A 228 -1.80 9.19 -3.31
N GLU A 229 -2.02 8.46 -4.40
CA GLU A 229 -1.65 8.83 -5.77
C GLU A 229 -0.16 9.17 -5.94
N TRP A 230 0.66 8.73 -4.99
CA TRP A 230 2.09 8.98 -5.01
C TRP A 230 2.87 7.95 -4.21
N SER A 231 4.01 7.54 -4.76
CA SER A 231 5.03 6.77 -4.04
C SER A 231 6.28 7.61 -3.88
N ALA A 232 6.64 7.93 -2.64
CA ALA A 232 7.70 8.86 -2.32
C ALA A 232 8.54 8.42 -1.13
N ARG A 233 9.70 9.03 -0.99
CA ARG A 233 10.57 8.87 0.16
C ARG A 233 10.89 10.22 0.78
N CYS A 234 10.60 10.40 2.07
CA CYS A 234 10.89 11.61 2.81
C CYS A 234 12.25 11.50 3.52
N SER A 235 13.06 12.54 3.41
CA SER A 235 14.38 12.59 4.06
C SER A 235 14.32 13.12 5.50
N ARG A 236 13.21 13.77 5.88
CA ARG A 236 12.94 14.27 7.22
C ARG A 236 11.53 13.87 7.64
N ALA A 237 11.42 13.26 8.83
CA ALA A 237 10.14 12.89 9.41
C ALA A 237 9.25 14.12 9.62
N GLY A 238 7.96 13.98 9.35
CA GLY A 238 6.96 15.04 9.51
C GLY A 238 7.08 16.21 8.54
N ASP A 239 7.94 16.12 7.51
CA ASP A 239 8.16 17.21 6.55
C ASP A 239 7.82 16.76 5.11
N PRO A 240 6.61 17.04 4.62
CA PRO A 240 6.19 16.71 3.26
C PRO A 240 7.11 17.29 2.19
N GLN A 241 7.68 18.48 2.42
CA GLN A 241 8.59 19.13 1.47
C GLN A 241 9.94 18.43 1.32
N SER A 242 10.25 17.47 2.20
CA SER A 242 11.45 16.64 2.12
C SER A 242 11.29 15.38 1.28
N CYS A 243 10.06 15.11 0.81
CA CYS A 243 9.75 13.91 0.05
C CYS A 243 10.17 14.05 -1.41
N VAL A 244 10.60 12.97 -2.01
CA VAL A 244 10.98 12.87 -3.42
C VAL A 244 10.41 11.59 -4.00
N ASN A 245 10.13 11.61 -5.29
CA ASN A 245 9.61 10.47 -6.03
C ASN A 245 10.47 9.21 -5.82
N ALA A 246 9.86 8.09 -5.50
CA ALA A 246 10.56 6.84 -5.17
C ALA A 246 9.72 5.61 -5.53
N LEU A 247 9.71 5.24 -6.82
CA LEU A 247 8.86 4.18 -7.34
C LEU A 247 9.32 2.77 -6.95
N GLN A 248 10.60 2.57 -6.63
CA GLN A 248 11.12 1.26 -6.20
C GLN A 248 11.33 1.19 -4.68
N ASN A 249 11.79 2.26 -4.06
CA ASN A 249 12.20 2.26 -2.66
C ASN A 249 11.62 3.45 -1.89
N PRO A 250 10.30 3.49 -1.63
CA PRO A 250 9.66 4.57 -0.89
C PRO A 250 10.01 4.59 0.60
N GLY A 251 10.86 3.69 1.06
CA GLY A 251 11.07 3.39 2.48
C GLY A 251 10.06 2.33 2.88
N SER A 252 10.45 1.07 2.76
CA SER A 252 9.59 -0.05 3.10
C SER A 252 9.40 -0.13 4.60
N PRO A 253 8.24 -0.61 5.06
CA PRO A 253 8.10 -1.13 6.41
C PRO A 253 9.26 -2.05 6.72
N PRO A 254 9.79 -2.07 7.95
CA PRO A 254 10.91 -2.93 8.27
C PRO A 254 10.46 -4.39 8.16
N ASP A 255 10.56 -4.93 6.97
CA ASP A 255 10.57 -6.37 6.81
C ASP A 255 11.86 -6.89 7.44
N PHE A 256 11.71 -7.38 8.66
CA PHE A 256 12.77 -8.01 9.40
C PHE A 256 13.31 -9.28 8.73
N THR A 257 12.71 -9.75 7.68
CA THR A 257 13.13 -10.96 7.00
C THR A 257 14.01 -10.70 5.79
N SER A 258 13.69 -9.74 4.92
CA SER A 258 14.48 -9.51 3.71
C SER A 258 15.62 -8.50 3.89
N SER A 259 15.41 -7.35 4.49
CA SER A 259 16.49 -6.40 4.77
C SER A 259 17.45 -6.89 5.85
N ILE A 260 16.97 -7.72 6.78
CA ILE A 260 17.78 -8.35 7.81
C ILE A 260 18.48 -9.61 7.30
N GLN A 261 17.98 -10.34 6.30
CA GLN A 261 18.72 -11.48 5.72
C GLN A 261 20.07 -11.07 5.14
N SER A 262 20.20 -9.86 4.63
CA SER A 262 21.48 -9.33 4.16
C SER A 262 22.38 -8.80 5.29
N THR A 263 21.84 -8.52 6.47
CA THR A 263 22.57 -7.96 7.61
C THR A 263 23.02 -9.05 8.61
N LEU A 264 24.04 -8.73 9.42
CA LEU A 264 24.49 -9.63 10.49
C LEU A 264 23.34 -9.95 11.47
N ILE A 265 22.47 -8.98 11.75
CA ILE A 265 21.31 -9.12 12.63
C ILE A 265 20.38 -10.23 12.10
N GLY A 266 19.97 -10.14 10.83
CA GLY A 266 19.05 -11.10 10.23
C GLY A 266 19.64 -12.50 10.09
N LYS A 267 20.89 -12.60 9.61
CA LYS A 267 21.57 -13.89 9.43
C LYS A 267 21.75 -14.67 10.73
N CYS A 268 21.85 -13.97 11.87
CA CYS A 268 22.13 -14.59 13.19
C CYS A 268 20.93 -14.67 14.12
N ARG A 269 19.79 -14.07 13.76
CA ARG A 269 18.60 -14.04 14.62
C ARG A 269 18.02 -15.43 14.90
N THR A 270 18.00 -16.31 13.89
CA THR A 270 17.38 -17.64 13.96
C THR A 270 18.27 -18.72 14.54
N GLY A 271 19.56 -18.48 14.71
CA GLY A 271 20.48 -19.42 15.34
C GLY A 271 21.91 -19.31 14.86
N LEU A 272 22.83 -19.50 15.78
CA LEU A 272 24.29 -19.47 15.52
C LEU A 272 24.77 -20.58 14.60
N GLN A 273 24.03 -21.68 14.49
CA GLN A 273 24.37 -22.81 13.63
C GLN A 273 23.98 -22.62 12.18
N ASN A 274 23.22 -21.58 11.87
CA ASN A 274 22.87 -21.23 10.51
C ASN A 274 24.12 -20.85 9.72
N LYS A 275 24.30 -21.46 8.55
CA LYS A 275 25.51 -21.23 7.71
C LYS A 275 25.65 -19.74 7.35
N ALA A 276 24.57 -19.06 7.03
CA ALA A 276 24.60 -17.63 6.70
C ALA A 276 25.05 -16.77 7.89
N CYS A 277 24.68 -17.16 9.14
CA CYS A 277 25.19 -16.52 10.34
C CYS A 277 26.70 -16.79 10.52
N GLN A 278 27.13 -18.03 10.40
CA GLN A 278 28.54 -18.39 10.54
C GLN A 278 29.42 -17.63 9.53
N ASP A 279 29.02 -17.60 8.28
CA ASP A 279 29.73 -16.87 7.22
C ASP A 279 29.78 -15.35 7.53
N ALA A 280 28.68 -14.76 8.02
CA ALA A 280 28.63 -13.35 8.40
C ALA A 280 29.50 -13.03 9.64
N LEU A 281 29.51 -13.90 10.65
CA LEU A 281 30.34 -13.77 11.83
C LEU A 281 31.84 -13.86 11.47
N ASN A 282 32.21 -14.83 10.64
CA ASN A 282 33.57 -15.00 10.17
C ASN A 282 34.05 -13.80 9.34
N ALA A 283 33.19 -13.30 8.42
CA ALA A 283 33.49 -12.13 7.62
C ALA A 283 33.61 -10.83 8.47
N ALA A 284 32.93 -10.78 9.62
CA ALA A 284 33.01 -9.68 10.57
C ALA A 284 34.15 -9.82 11.61
N GLY A 285 34.86 -10.95 11.63
CA GLY A 285 35.90 -11.23 12.61
C GLY A 285 35.37 -11.38 14.04
N ILE A 286 34.16 -11.92 14.21
CA ILE A 286 33.47 -12.02 15.50
C ILE A 286 33.80 -13.35 16.17
N THR A 287 34.26 -13.28 17.45
CA THR A 287 34.56 -14.47 18.25
C THR A 287 33.30 -15.22 18.69
N PRO A 288 33.38 -16.53 19.02
CA PRO A 288 32.25 -17.32 19.48
C PRO A 288 31.48 -16.71 20.67
N ASP A 289 32.19 -16.15 21.63
CA ASP A 289 31.57 -15.54 22.84
C ASP A 289 30.75 -14.31 22.50
N ILE A 290 31.25 -13.46 21.61
CA ILE A 290 30.49 -12.30 21.08
C ILE A 290 29.32 -12.79 20.23
N ALA A 291 29.48 -13.87 19.47
CA ALA A 291 28.40 -14.43 18.66
C ALA A 291 27.19 -14.89 19.51
N VAL A 292 27.45 -15.54 20.66
CA VAL A 292 26.38 -15.94 21.61
C VAL A 292 25.62 -14.71 22.14
N GLN A 293 26.36 -13.67 22.54
CA GLN A 293 25.76 -12.42 23.03
C GLN A 293 24.90 -11.76 21.95
N LEU A 294 25.39 -11.70 20.71
CA LEU A 294 24.65 -11.12 19.58
C LEU A 294 23.39 -11.93 19.25
N HIS A 295 23.48 -13.25 19.25
CA HIS A 295 22.31 -14.09 19.00
C HIS A 295 21.20 -13.83 20.04
N THR A 296 21.55 -13.81 21.33
CA THR A 296 20.59 -13.51 22.40
C THR A 296 19.99 -12.11 22.25
N LEU A 297 20.83 -11.12 21.95
CA LEU A 297 20.40 -9.75 21.75
C LEU A 297 19.41 -9.63 20.57
N PHE A 298 19.74 -10.24 19.44
CA PHE A 298 18.92 -10.15 18.22
C PHE A 298 17.61 -10.91 18.35
N SER A 299 17.62 -12.12 18.90
CA SER A 299 16.40 -12.92 19.09
C SER A 299 15.42 -12.32 20.08
N GLN A 300 15.91 -11.60 21.09
CA GLN A 300 15.06 -11.00 22.13
C GLN A 300 14.61 -9.58 21.82
N ASN A 301 15.41 -8.80 21.10
CA ASN A 301 15.18 -7.35 20.96
C ASN A 301 15.05 -6.88 19.52
N CYS A 302 15.38 -7.71 18.52
CA CYS A 302 15.40 -7.34 17.11
C CYS A 302 14.47 -8.22 16.27
N ALA A 303 13.46 -8.84 16.88
CA ALA A 303 12.50 -9.71 16.21
C ALA A 303 11.11 -9.06 16.21
N GLY A 304 10.56 -8.78 15.02
CA GLY A 304 9.23 -8.20 14.83
C GLY A 304 9.23 -6.73 14.40
N ALA A 305 8.15 -6.29 13.80
CA ALA A 305 8.01 -4.96 13.21
C ALA A 305 8.22 -3.80 14.20
N ASP A 306 7.81 -3.98 15.46
CA ASP A 306 7.92 -2.93 16.49
C ASP A 306 9.27 -2.93 17.23
N SER A 307 10.23 -3.73 16.80
CA SER A 307 11.47 -3.95 17.54
C SER A 307 12.60 -2.97 17.21
N TYR A 308 12.41 -2.04 16.27
CA TYR A 308 13.46 -1.08 15.88
C TYR A 308 14.09 -0.37 17.07
N THR A 309 13.26 0.31 17.87
CA THR A 309 13.73 1.06 19.05
C THR A 309 14.34 0.13 20.10
N SER A 310 13.72 -1.02 20.36
CA SER A 310 14.25 -2.00 21.31
C SER A 310 15.57 -2.61 20.84
N CYS A 311 15.71 -2.90 19.57
CA CYS A 311 16.93 -3.39 18.93
C CYS A 311 18.06 -2.35 19.05
N GLN A 312 17.79 -1.10 18.67
CA GLN A 312 18.76 -0.02 18.74
C GLN A 312 19.23 0.24 20.16
N VAL A 313 18.31 0.30 21.13
CA VAL A 313 18.63 0.47 22.57
C VAL A 313 19.44 -0.73 23.09
N ALA A 314 19.08 -1.95 22.69
CA ALA A 314 19.81 -3.15 23.12
C ALA A 314 21.24 -3.20 22.57
N ILE A 315 21.44 -2.84 21.29
CA ILE A 315 22.76 -2.72 20.67
C ILE A 315 23.60 -1.64 21.36
N ASP A 316 22.98 -0.47 21.67
CA ASP A 316 23.69 0.62 22.32
C ASP A 316 24.12 0.29 23.75
N LYS A 317 23.33 -0.45 24.49
CA LYS A 317 23.65 -0.92 25.85
C LYS A 317 24.59 -2.10 25.88
N ALA A 318 24.75 -2.86 24.80
CA ALA A 318 25.59 -4.06 24.77
C ALA A 318 27.08 -3.71 24.92
N VAL A 319 27.82 -4.57 25.61
CA VAL A 319 29.28 -4.48 25.76
C VAL A 319 29.93 -5.13 24.53
N LEU A 320 30.08 -4.36 23.47
CA LEU A 320 30.60 -4.80 22.17
C LEU A 320 31.80 -3.92 21.76
N PRO A 321 32.71 -4.45 20.91
CA PRO A 321 33.74 -3.62 20.30
C PRO A 321 33.13 -2.44 19.55
N GLN A 322 33.69 -1.24 19.73
CA GLN A 322 33.10 0.00 19.23
C GLN A 322 32.83 -0.02 17.71
N ALA A 323 33.75 -0.57 16.92
CA ALA A 323 33.58 -0.68 15.49
C ALA A 323 32.42 -1.62 15.10
N LEU A 324 32.21 -2.71 15.85
CA LEU A 324 31.08 -3.62 15.66
C LEU A 324 29.78 -2.95 16.08
N LYS A 325 29.76 -2.28 17.22
CA LYS A 325 28.59 -1.52 17.70
C LYS A 325 28.14 -0.48 16.65
N GLN A 326 29.04 0.28 16.06
CA GLN A 326 28.72 1.25 15.02
C GLN A 326 28.14 0.59 13.76
N LYS A 327 28.67 -0.55 13.33
CA LYS A 327 28.10 -1.31 12.20
C LYS A 327 26.69 -1.81 12.50
N LEU A 328 26.46 -2.33 13.70
CA LEU A 328 25.14 -2.83 14.12
C LEU A 328 24.13 -1.70 14.26
N LEU A 329 24.51 -0.57 14.84
CA LEU A 329 23.65 0.62 14.92
C LEU A 329 23.34 1.20 13.53
N SER A 330 24.31 1.16 12.61
CA SER A 330 24.08 1.56 11.23
C SER A 330 23.11 0.61 10.51
N ALA A 331 23.23 -0.70 10.73
CA ALA A 331 22.29 -1.68 10.21
C ALA A 331 20.90 -1.52 10.84
N ALA A 332 20.82 -1.30 12.16
CA ALA A 332 19.55 -1.04 12.84
C ALA A 332 18.84 0.22 12.34
N LYS A 333 19.57 1.25 11.90
CA LYS A 333 18.97 2.44 11.28
C LYS A 333 18.26 2.15 9.95
N GLN A 334 18.67 1.11 9.23
CA GLN A 334 18.00 0.66 8.02
C GLN A 334 16.66 -0.03 8.31
N LEU A 335 16.41 -0.35 9.59
CA LEU A 335 15.16 -0.91 10.10
C LEU A 335 14.22 0.17 10.64
N ALA A 336 14.54 1.45 10.50
CA ALA A 336 13.63 2.52 10.89
C ALA A 336 12.35 2.41 10.06
N PRO A 337 11.16 2.43 10.69
CA PRO A 337 9.93 2.47 9.95
C PRO A 337 9.92 3.69 9.02
N PRO A 338 9.31 3.58 7.84
CA PRO A 338 9.13 4.73 6.96
C PRO A 338 8.26 5.79 7.63
N ASP A 339 8.40 7.01 7.18
CA ASP A 339 7.56 8.13 7.58
C ASP A 339 6.98 8.73 6.30
N TYR A 340 5.69 8.50 6.08
CA TYR A 340 4.98 9.00 4.92
C TYR A 340 4.34 10.33 5.27
N ALA A 341 5.11 11.41 5.06
CA ALA A 341 4.73 12.75 5.48
C ALA A 341 3.81 13.47 4.48
N TRP A 342 3.68 13.00 3.24
CA TRP A 342 2.80 13.59 2.23
C TRP A 342 1.33 13.27 2.48
N THR A 343 0.44 13.95 1.76
CA THR A 343 -1.02 13.80 1.92
C THR A 343 -1.53 12.53 1.26
N ASP A 344 -2.43 11.84 1.94
CA ASP A 344 -3.18 10.68 1.46
C ASP A 344 -4.70 10.98 1.40
N LEU A 345 -5.45 10.13 0.71
CA LEU A 345 -6.88 10.30 0.49
C LEU A 345 -7.69 10.27 1.80
N THR A 346 -7.22 9.52 2.81
CA THR A 346 -7.91 9.44 4.11
C THR A 346 -7.94 10.78 4.84
N TYR A 347 -6.94 11.64 4.62
CA TYR A 347 -6.93 13.01 5.15
C TYR A 347 -8.07 13.86 4.55
N LEU A 348 -8.28 13.77 3.23
CA LEU A 348 -9.38 14.51 2.58
C LEU A 348 -10.74 13.97 3.04
N LEU A 349 -10.89 12.65 3.12
CA LEU A 349 -12.11 12.02 3.64
C LEU A 349 -12.40 12.46 5.08
N HIS A 350 -11.40 12.43 5.95
CA HIS A 350 -11.55 12.90 7.34
C HIS A 350 -11.95 14.37 7.42
N LYS A 351 -11.33 15.22 6.63
CA LYS A 351 -11.59 16.66 6.57
C LYS A 351 -13.03 16.99 6.15
N GLN A 352 -13.63 16.14 5.33
CA GLN A 352 -15.03 16.25 4.86
C GLN A 352 -16.02 15.40 5.69
N ASN A 353 -15.56 14.76 6.78
CA ASN A 353 -16.32 13.84 7.61
C ASN A 353 -16.90 12.64 6.83
N VAL A 354 -16.23 12.19 5.79
CA VAL A 354 -16.57 10.99 5.03
C VAL A 354 -16.02 9.76 5.76
N PRO A 355 -16.86 8.82 6.21
CA PRO A 355 -16.40 7.64 6.92
C PRO A 355 -15.66 6.69 5.99
N TRP A 356 -14.52 6.17 6.45
CA TRP A 356 -13.72 5.20 5.71
C TRP A 356 -13.22 4.07 6.61
N ALA A 357 -12.90 2.93 6.02
CA ALA A 357 -12.20 1.83 6.68
C ALA A 357 -11.21 1.15 5.73
N TYR A 358 -10.13 0.65 6.31
CA TYR A 358 -9.12 -0.15 5.64
C TYR A 358 -9.08 -1.53 6.32
N TYR A 359 -9.49 -2.57 5.59
CA TYR A 359 -9.71 -3.90 6.14
C TYR A 359 -8.54 -4.81 5.80
N VAL A 360 -7.80 -5.23 6.82
CA VAL A 360 -6.62 -6.09 6.70
C VAL A 360 -6.98 -7.52 7.10
N PHE A 361 -6.75 -8.47 6.21
CA PHE A 361 -6.92 -9.88 6.54
C PHE A 361 -5.73 -10.39 7.35
N ASN A 362 -5.99 -10.87 8.57
CA ASN A 362 -4.95 -11.39 9.44
C ASN A 362 -4.31 -12.66 8.84
N GLY A 363 -2.98 -12.69 8.86
CA GLY A 363 -2.23 -13.83 8.34
C GLY A 363 -0.77 -13.48 8.07
N THR A 364 -0.34 -13.65 6.83
CA THR A 364 1.00 -13.26 6.36
C THR A 364 0.87 -12.28 5.21
N GLU A 365 1.84 -11.38 5.09
CA GLU A 365 1.96 -10.53 3.91
C GLU A 365 2.07 -11.42 2.64
N PRO A 366 1.40 -11.01 1.55
CA PRO A 366 1.45 -11.76 0.28
C PRO A 366 2.85 -11.82 -0.34
N ASP A 367 3.54 -10.70 -0.37
CA ASP A 367 4.84 -10.54 -1.02
C ASP A 367 5.91 -10.03 -0.04
N CYS A 368 7.13 -9.81 -0.49
CA CYS A 368 8.25 -9.29 0.28
C CYS A 368 8.81 -7.99 -0.32
N GLN A 369 9.63 -7.29 0.48
CA GLN A 369 10.26 -6.03 0.09
C GLN A 369 11.20 -6.10 -1.11
N ASP A 370 11.53 -7.27 -1.57
CA ASP A 370 12.39 -7.48 -2.73
C ASP A 370 11.53 -8.00 -3.88
N GLY A 371 10.88 -7.11 -4.62
CA GLY A 371 10.09 -7.45 -5.81
C GLY A 371 10.87 -8.21 -6.90
N SER A 372 12.18 -8.40 -6.72
CA SER A 372 12.99 -9.31 -7.54
C SER A 372 13.10 -10.72 -6.97
N ALA A 373 12.63 -10.94 -5.74
CA ALA A 373 12.67 -12.23 -5.05
C ALA A 373 11.33 -12.98 -5.26
N MET A 374 11.40 -14.18 -5.80
CA MET A 374 10.21 -15.04 -5.99
C MET A 374 9.82 -15.83 -4.74
N VAL A 375 10.54 -15.71 -3.65
CA VAL A 375 10.29 -16.42 -2.40
C VAL A 375 10.67 -15.57 -1.21
N CYS A 376 9.70 -15.32 -0.35
CA CYS A 376 9.85 -14.53 0.86
C CYS A 376 9.76 -15.39 2.12
N ALA A 377 10.41 -14.95 3.18
CA ALA A 377 10.11 -15.47 4.50
C ALA A 377 8.76 -14.88 4.96
N PRO A 378 7.85 -15.67 5.56
CA PRO A 378 6.56 -15.16 5.99
C PRO A 378 6.67 -14.02 7.00
N VAL A 379 6.02 -12.88 6.72
CA VAL A 379 5.86 -11.74 7.63
C VAL A 379 4.43 -11.72 8.13
N ALA A 380 4.22 -11.54 9.44
CA ALA A 380 2.88 -11.52 10.00
C ALA A 380 2.16 -10.21 9.64
N GLN A 381 0.91 -10.35 9.21
CA GLN A 381 0.03 -9.25 8.84
C GLN A 381 -1.22 -9.21 9.71
N ASN A 382 -1.60 -8.03 10.16
CA ASN A 382 -2.90 -7.74 10.79
C ASN A 382 -3.16 -6.23 10.83
N ALA A 383 -4.36 -5.82 11.18
CA ALA A 383 -4.76 -4.41 11.23
C ALA A 383 -3.90 -3.51 12.16
N LYS A 384 -3.15 -4.08 13.09
CA LYS A 384 -2.28 -3.34 14.03
C LYS A 384 -0.82 -3.39 13.65
N THR A 385 -0.46 -4.21 12.67
CA THR A 385 0.91 -4.35 12.20
C THR A 385 1.05 -3.58 10.90
N PRO A 386 1.76 -2.43 10.90
CA PRO A 386 2.06 -1.74 9.65
C PRO A 386 2.89 -2.65 8.75
N GLY A 387 2.62 -2.61 7.45
CA GLY A 387 3.26 -3.49 6.48
C GLY A 387 3.17 -2.96 5.07
N ILE A 388 3.54 -3.77 4.10
CA ILE A 388 3.45 -3.45 2.67
C ILE A 388 1.99 -3.25 2.29
N TRP A 389 1.11 -4.16 2.70
CA TRP A 389 -0.34 -4.11 2.47
C TRP A 389 -1.13 -3.33 3.52
N ASN A 390 -0.46 -2.81 4.54
CA ASN A 390 -1.04 -1.93 5.54
C ASN A 390 -0.14 -0.70 5.74
N PRO A 391 0.05 0.15 4.72
CA PRO A 391 0.97 1.28 4.79
C PRO A 391 0.40 2.48 5.57
N LEU A 392 -0.93 2.56 5.74
CA LEU A 392 -1.61 3.71 6.35
C LEU A 392 -1.10 4.08 7.75
N PRO A 393 -0.70 3.14 8.64
CA PRO A 393 -0.13 3.52 9.92
C PRO A 393 1.18 4.31 9.85
N TYR A 394 1.84 4.34 8.69
CA TYR A 394 3.04 5.16 8.49
C TYR A 394 2.75 6.57 7.99
N PHE A 395 1.53 6.85 7.50
CA PHE A 395 1.13 8.20 7.13
C PHE A 395 0.94 9.08 8.36
N ASP A 396 1.55 10.27 8.30
CA ASP A 396 1.44 11.26 9.37
C ASP A 396 0.02 11.78 9.55
N THR A 397 -0.70 11.96 8.45
CA THR A 397 -2.11 12.37 8.39
C THR A 397 -2.98 11.43 9.21
N VAL A 398 -2.91 10.12 8.97
CA VAL A 398 -3.70 9.10 9.69
C VAL A 398 -3.44 9.14 11.20
N LYS A 399 -2.17 9.33 11.61
CA LYS A 399 -1.76 9.43 13.01
C LYS A 399 -2.25 10.73 13.65
N GLN A 400 -2.01 11.86 13.00
CA GLN A 400 -2.32 13.20 13.50
C GLN A 400 -3.83 13.42 13.64
N ASP A 401 -4.61 12.86 12.73
CA ASP A 401 -6.07 12.95 12.72
C ASP A 401 -6.75 11.89 13.62
N GLY A 402 -5.96 11.05 14.30
CA GLY A 402 -6.48 10.00 15.18
C GLY A 402 -7.26 8.90 14.47
N GLN A 403 -6.97 8.65 13.18
CA GLN A 403 -7.74 7.76 12.31
C GLN A 403 -7.25 6.30 12.31
N LEU A 404 -6.24 5.93 13.09
CA LEU A 404 -5.73 4.55 13.18
C LEU A 404 -6.81 3.51 13.51
N GLY A 405 -7.91 3.92 14.16
CA GLY A 405 -9.05 3.05 14.47
C GLY A 405 -9.87 2.63 13.24
N ASN A 406 -9.69 3.28 12.10
CA ASN A 406 -10.34 2.93 10.84
C ASN A 406 -9.62 1.78 10.12
N ILE A 407 -8.40 1.44 10.54
CA ILE A 407 -7.69 0.25 10.08
C ILE A 407 -8.18 -0.93 10.92
N GLN A 408 -8.89 -1.87 10.29
CA GLN A 408 -9.69 -2.88 10.96
C GLN A 408 -9.40 -4.28 10.44
N SER A 409 -9.75 -5.28 11.25
CA SER A 409 -9.73 -6.68 10.78
C SER A 409 -10.84 -6.94 9.76
N LEU A 410 -10.57 -7.82 8.80
CA LEU A 410 -11.52 -8.23 7.77
C LEU A 410 -12.87 -8.71 8.33
N SER A 411 -12.90 -9.32 9.52
CA SER A 411 -14.15 -9.73 10.17
C SER A 411 -15.14 -8.57 10.38
N ASN A 412 -14.63 -7.35 10.59
CA ASN A 412 -15.47 -6.16 10.74
C ASN A 412 -16.14 -5.75 9.42
N PHE A 413 -15.49 -6.02 8.28
CA PHE A 413 -16.10 -5.83 6.96
C PHE A 413 -17.33 -6.73 6.78
N TYR A 414 -17.20 -8.03 7.05
CA TYR A 414 -18.34 -8.96 6.94
C TYR A 414 -19.49 -8.58 7.88
N ASP A 415 -19.15 -8.12 9.07
CA ASP A 415 -20.12 -7.62 10.04
C ASP A 415 -20.83 -6.36 9.53
N ALA A 416 -20.08 -5.40 8.97
CA ALA A 416 -20.64 -4.16 8.41
C ALA A 416 -21.54 -4.45 7.19
N ALA A 417 -21.07 -5.26 6.25
CA ALA A 417 -21.84 -5.65 5.06
C ALA A 417 -23.17 -6.32 5.45
N LYS A 418 -23.14 -7.22 6.44
CA LYS A 418 -24.35 -7.92 6.94
C LYS A 418 -25.33 -6.96 7.64
N LYS A 419 -24.83 -5.96 8.35
CA LYS A 419 -25.66 -5.03 9.16
C LYS A 419 -26.16 -3.82 8.38
N GLY A 420 -25.67 -3.57 7.17
CA GLY A 420 -25.95 -2.33 6.43
C GLY A 420 -25.29 -1.12 7.08
N THR A 421 -24.03 -1.26 7.43
CA THR A 421 -23.22 -0.21 8.09
C THR A 421 -21.83 -0.08 7.45
N LEU A 422 -21.74 -0.37 6.16
CA LEU A 422 -20.50 -0.15 5.41
C LEU A 422 -20.15 1.35 5.45
N PRO A 423 -18.86 1.71 5.61
CA PRO A 423 -18.46 3.11 5.47
C PRO A 423 -18.62 3.59 4.02
N ALA A 424 -18.48 4.88 3.79
CA ALA A 424 -18.53 5.43 2.43
C ALA A 424 -17.41 4.91 1.55
N VAL A 425 -16.20 4.74 2.11
CA VAL A 425 -15.05 4.20 1.39
C VAL A 425 -14.43 3.04 2.17
N SER A 426 -14.18 1.93 1.49
CA SER A 426 -13.55 0.72 2.04
C SER A 426 -12.43 0.25 1.13
N TRP A 427 -11.27 -0.07 1.70
CA TRP A 427 -10.21 -0.83 1.03
C TRP A 427 -10.09 -2.18 1.71
N ILE A 428 -9.83 -3.24 0.94
CA ILE A 428 -9.74 -4.61 1.44
C ILE A 428 -8.49 -5.26 0.90
N ASP A 429 -7.60 -5.65 1.81
CA ASP A 429 -6.36 -6.34 1.48
C ASP A 429 -6.40 -7.80 1.90
N PRO A 430 -5.89 -8.71 1.05
CA PRO A 430 -5.81 -10.13 1.32
C PRO A 430 -4.67 -10.47 2.30
N THR A 431 -4.64 -11.70 2.75
CA THR A 431 -3.44 -12.35 3.29
C THR A 431 -2.81 -13.25 2.22
N GLY A 432 -1.52 -13.54 2.31
CA GLY A 432 -0.80 -14.33 1.32
C GLY A 432 -1.43 -15.66 0.93
N ALA A 433 -2.24 -16.26 1.83
CA ALA A 433 -2.91 -17.53 1.51
C ALA A 433 -4.05 -17.40 0.48
N VAL A 434 -4.62 -16.19 0.30
CA VAL A 434 -5.79 -15.93 -0.55
C VAL A 434 -5.57 -14.78 -1.52
N SER A 435 -4.34 -14.28 -1.64
CA SER A 435 -3.99 -13.11 -2.44
C SER A 435 -3.82 -13.40 -3.92
N GLU A 436 -3.64 -14.66 -4.30
CA GLU A 436 -3.23 -15.12 -5.65
C GLU A 436 -1.78 -14.81 -5.99
N HIS A 437 -1.05 -14.06 -5.16
CA HIS A 437 0.40 -13.92 -5.31
C HIS A 437 1.08 -15.31 -5.39
N PRO A 438 1.87 -15.60 -6.42
CA PRO A 438 2.57 -16.88 -6.49
C PRO A 438 3.43 -17.14 -5.23
N PRO A 439 3.38 -18.33 -4.62
CA PRO A 439 2.70 -19.54 -5.09
C PRO A 439 1.31 -19.80 -4.46
N ALA A 440 0.55 -18.79 -4.05
CA ALA A 440 -0.82 -19.00 -3.56
C ALA A 440 -1.72 -19.62 -4.67
N LEU A 441 -2.80 -20.26 -4.26
CA LEU A 441 -3.73 -20.91 -5.20
C LEU A 441 -4.71 -19.89 -5.76
N ILE A 442 -4.87 -19.86 -7.07
CA ILE A 442 -5.86 -19.04 -7.78
C ILE A 442 -7.27 -19.34 -7.29
N SER A 443 -7.61 -20.63 -7.15
CA SER A 443 -8.94 -21.05 -6.68
C SER A 443 -9.27 -20.52 -5.27
N THR A 444 -8.26 -20.41 -4.41
CA THR A 444 -8.45 -19.92 -3.03
C THR A 444 -8.69 -18.40 -3.03
N GLY A 445 -7.95 -17.64 -3.86
CA GLY A 445 -8.16 -16.20 -4.02
C GLY A 445 -9.51 -15.89 -4.65
N GLN A 446 -9.87 -16.58 -5.72
CA GLN A 446 -11.20 -16.45 -6.34
C GLN A 446 -12.33 -16.74 -5.33
N ALA A 447 -12.20 -17.78 -4.49
CA ALA A 447 -13.18 -18.09 -3.47
C ALA A 447 -13.27 -16.99 -2.40
N TYR A 448 -12.14 -16.40 -2.01
CA TYR A 448 -12.07 -15.28 -1.08
C TYR A 448 -12.80 -14.05 -1.64
N VAL A 449 -12.45 -13.61 -2.84
CA VAL A 449 -13.07 -12.45 -3.49
C VAL A 449 -14.57 -12.69 -3.71
N THR A 450 -14.96 -13.89 -4.15
CA THR A 450 -16.38 -14.25 -4.29
C THR A 450 -17.12 -14.14 -2.95
N GLY A 451 -16.49 -14.54 -1.85
CA GLY A 451 -17.06 -14.40 -0.50
C GLY A 451 -17.31 -12.95 -0.09
N LEU A 452 -16.37 -12.05 -0.39
CA LEU A 452 -16.50 -10.61 -0.14
C LEU A 452 -17.67 -10.02 -0.93
N ILE A 453 -17.71 -10.29 -2.24
CA ILE A 453 -18.74 -9.77 -3.13
C ILE A 453 -20.12 -10.30 -2.74
N ASN A 454 -20.23 -11.59 -2.47
CA ASN A 454 -21.48 -12.20 -2.01
C ASN A 454 -21.98 -11.61 -0.68
N ALA A 455 -21.07 -11.27 0.25
CA ALA A 455 -21.43 -10.62 1.51
C ALA A 455 -22.08 -9.25 1.29
N VAL A 456 -21.50 -8.44 0.40
CA VAL A 456 -22.05 -7.14 0.02
C VAL A 456 -23.37 -7.28 -0.72
N MET A 457 -23.43 -8.15 -1.71
CA MET A 457 -24.64 -8.37 -2.52
C MET A 457 -25.82 -8.94 -1.71
N SER A 458 -25.52 -9.67 -0.63
CA SER A 458 -26.54 -10.19 0.29
C SER A 458 -26.93 -9.19 1.38
N GLY A 459 -26.20 -8.10 1.52
CA GLY A 459 -26.38 -7.09 2.54
C GLY A 459 -27.37 -6.00 2.13
N PRO A 460 -27.80 -5.17 3.10
CA PRO A 460 -28.73 -4.06 2.85
C PRO A 460 -28.17 -2.97 1.93
N ASP A 461 -26.84 -2.78 1.92
CA ASP A 461 -26.18 -1.66 1.24
C ASP A 461 -25.95 -1.91 -0.26
N TRP A 462 -26.25 -3.13 -0.77
CA TRP A 462 -26.02 -3.48 -2.18
C TRP A 462 -26.55 -2.44 -3.16
N ASN A 463 -27.77 -1.94 -2.94
CA ASN A 463 -28.44 -1.02 -3.86
C ASN A 463 -27.76 0.36 -4.00
N SER A 464 -26.74 0.64 -3.20
CA SER A 464 -25.98 1.89 -3.23
C SER A 464 -24.46 1.65 -3.20
N THR A 465 -24.00 0.48 -3.62
CA THR A 465 -22.58 0.08 -3.57
C THR A 465 -21.95 -0.01 -4.95
N ALA A 466 -20.72 0.44 -5.07
CA ALA A 466 -19.81 0.11 -6.17
C ALA A 466 -18.58 -0.63 -5.61
N ILE A 467 -18.26 -1.77 -6.20
CA ILE A 467 -17.06 -2.55 -5.90
C ILE A 467 -16.13 -2.43 -7.10
N PHE A 468 -14.90 -2.04 -6.85
CA PHE A 468 -13.79 -2.03 -7.79
C PHE A 468 -12.86 -3.17 -7.41
N LEU A 469 -12.79 -4.18 -8.25
CA LEU A 469 -11.89 -5.33 -8.10
C LEU A 469 -10.73 -5.18 -9.07
N SER A 470 -9.51 -5.19 -8.54
CA SER A 470 -8.29 -5.13 -9.33
C SER A 470 -7.16 -5.94 -8.69
N TRP A 471 -6.05 -6.02 -9.40
CA TRP A 471 -4.78 -6.60 -8.94
C TRP A 471 -3.75 -5.48 -8.87
N ASP A 472 -2.83 -5.55 -7.92
CA ASP A 472 -1.87 -4.47 -7.65
C ASP A 472 -0.84 -4.33 -8.77
N ASP A 473 -0.20 -5.44 -9.16
CA ASP A 473 0.79 -5.48 -10.23
C ASP A 473 0.69 -6.75 -11.10
N TRP A 474 1.49 -6.80 -12.20
CA TRP A 474 1.46 -7.88 -13.20
C TRP A 474 2.10 -9.20 -12.74
N GLY A 475 2.86 -9.22 -11.62
CA GLY A 475 3.51 -10.42 -11.08
C GLY A 475 4.51 -11.10 -12.02
N GLY A 476 5.10 -10.37 -12.95
CA GLY A 476 5.95 -10.93 -14.00
C GLY A 476 5.20 -11.71 -15.10
N PHE A 477 3.86 -11.77 -15.05
CA PHE A 477 3.05 -12.42 -16.08
C PHE A 477 2.96 -11.58 -17.35
N TYR A 478 2.94 -12.27 -18.49
CA TYR A 478 2.88 -11.66 -19.82
C TYR A 478 1.62 -10.81 -20.02
N ASP A 479 1.82 -9.65 -20.60
CA ASP A 479 0.80 -8.82 -21.22
C ASP A 479 1.30 -8.32 -22.58
N HIS A 480 0.39 -8.23 -23.57
CA HIS A 480 0.80 -7.84 -24.92
C HIS A 480 0.73 -6.33 -25.17
N VAL A 481 0.03 -5.57 -24.31
CA VAL A 481 -0.18 -4.13 -24.49
C VAL A 481 0.90 -3.33 -23.78
N ALA A 482 1.61 -2.50 -24.53
CA ALA A 482 2.59 -1.60 -23.94
C ALA A 482 1.88 -0.49 -23.15
N PRO A 483 2.33 -0.21 -21.91
CA PRO A 483 1.72 0.84 -21.10
C PRO A 483 1.92 2.23 -21.71
N PRO A 484 0.94 3.14 -21.57
CA PRO A 484 1.07 4.50 -22.07
C PRO A 484 2.02 5.34 -21.21
N THR A 485 2.69 6.29 -21.86
CA THR A 485 3.44 7.33 -21.13
C THR A 485 2.48 8.48 -20.83
N VAL A 486 2.07 8.63 -19.57
CA VAL A 486 1.07 9.62 -19.14
C VAL A 486 1.71 10.83 -18.45
N ASP A 487 2.81 10.62 -17.74
CA ASP A 487 3.56 11.63 -16.99
C ASP A 487 5.03 11.18 -16.79
N ALA A 488 5.73 11.77 -15.83
CA ALA A 488 7.13 11.41 -15.53
C ALA A 488 7.28 10.00 -14.93
N ASN A 489 6.23 9.48 -14.27
CA ASN A 489 6.22 8.15 -13.65
C ASN A 489 5.70 7.07 -14.63
N GLY A 490 4.86 7.47 -15.59
CA GLY A 490 4.20 6.58 -16.52
C GLY A 490 3.11 5.72 -15.85
N TYR A 491 2.54 4.78 -16.61
CA TYR A 491 1.78 3.66 -16.06
C TYR A 491 2.62 2.37 -16.16
N GLY A 492 2.27 1.39 -15.32
CA GLY A 492 2.82 0.04 -15.41
C GLY A 492 2.05 -0.83 -16.38
N LEU A 493 2.21 -2.15 -16.29
CA LEU A 493 1.55 -3.09 -17.17
C LEU A 493 0.04 -3.15 -16.89
N ARG A 494 -0.73 -3.78 -17.78
CA ARG A 494 -2.16 -3.96 -17.52
C ARG A 494 -2.38 -5.01 -16.44
N VAL A 495 -3.34 -4.70 -15.58
CA VAL A 495 -3.92 -5.60 -14.58
C VAL A 495 -5.42 -5.76 -14.86
N PRO A 496 -6.10 -6.81 -14.42
CA PRO A 496 -7.54 -6.89 -14.57
C PRO A 496 -8.26 -5.83 -13.75
N GLY A 497 -9.32 -5.24 -14.30
CA GLY A 497 -10.22 -4.34 -13.59
C GLY A 497 -11.67 -4.74 -13.82
N ILE A 498 -12.48 -4.78 -12.75
CA ILE A 498 -13.92 -5.11 -12.85
C ILE A 498 -14.71 -4.16 -11.96
N VAL A 499 -15.69 -3.47 -12.54
CA VAL A 499 -16.66 -2.68 -11.79
C VAL A 499 -17.91 -3.51 -11.53
N ILE A 500 -18.23 -3.74 -10.26
CA ILE A 500 -19.37 -4.54 -9.82
C ILE A 500 -20.30 -3.64 -9.02
N SER A 501 -21.47 -3.33 -9.57
CA SER A 501 -22.45 -2.44 -8.95
C SER A 501 -23.86 -2.75 -9.48
N PRO A 502 -24.92 -2.48 -8.72
CA PRO A 502 -26.28 -2.54 -9.27
C PRO A 502 -26.53 -1.51 -10.38
N TYR A 503 -25.64 -0.53 -10.55
CA TYR A 503 -25.69 0.46 -11.62
C TYR A 503 -24.61 0.24 -12.70
N ALA A 504 -23.74 -0.74 -12.59
CA ALA A 504 -22.79 -1.06 -13.64
C ALA A 504 -23.50 -1.48 -14.93
N LYS A 505 -22.94 -1.14 -16.07
CA LYS A 505 -23.41 -1.58 -17.39
C LYS A 505 -23.17 -3.06 -17.53
N GLN A 506 -24.22 -3.83 -17.83
CA GLN A 506 -24.10 -5.27 -17.96
C GLN A 506 -23.36 -5.68 -19.25
N GLY A 507 -22.35 -6.56 -19.10
CA GLY A 507 -21.58 -7.10 -20.21
C GLY A 507 -20.82 -6.04 -21.00
N ASN A 508 -20.54 -4.93 -20.38
CA ASN A 508 -19.73 -3.87 -20.97
C ASN A 508 -18.24 -4.19 -20.84
N ILE A 509 -17.51 -3.89 -21.90
CA ILE A 509 -16.05 -3.86 -21.87
C ILE A 509 -15.65 -2.41 -22.03
N ASP A 510 -14.95 -1.88 -21.04
CA ASP A 510 -14.43 -0.52 -21.07
C ASP A 510 -13.01 -0.52 -21.65
N HIS A 511 -12.84 0.18 -22.76
CA HIS A 511 -11.56 0.34 -23.47
C HIS A 511 -10.86 1.68 -23.15
N GLN A 512 -11.35 2.43 -22.14
CA GLN A 512 -10.68 3.64 -21.71
C GLN A 512 -9.33 3.31 -21.09
N THR A 513 -8.33 4.15 -21.28
CA THR A 513 -7.10 4.08 -20.49
C THR A 513 -7.41 4.42 -19.04
N LEU A 514 -7.31 3.46 -18.17
CA LEU A 514 -7.58 3.57 -16.74
C LEU A 514 -6.32 3.17 -15.96
N SER A 515 -6.25 3.63 -14.73
CA SER A 515 -5.32 3.12 -13.71
C SER A 515 -6.02 3.17 -12.35
N HIS A 516 -5.35 2.72 -11.29
CA HIS A 516 -5.90 2.84 -9.93
C HIS A 516 -6.17 4.30 -9.54
N ASP A 517 -5.55 5.27 -10.20
CA ASP A 517 -5.87 6.70 -10.06
C ASP A 517 -7.35 7.01 -10.35
N ALA A 518 -7.99 6.22 -11.23
CA ALA A 518 -9.41 6.38 -11.51
C ALA A 518 -10.30 6.00 -10.32
N TYR A 519 -9.84 5.12 -9.42
CA TYR A 519 -10.56 4.79 -8.18
C TYR A 519 -10.55 5.97 -7.21
N ALA A 520 -9.39 6.61 -7.03
CA ALA A 520 -9.28 7.83 -6.22
C ALA A 520 -10.13 8.95 -6.81
N LYS A 521 -10.03 9.19 -8.13
CA LYS A 521 -10.86 10.16 -8.85
C LYS A 521 -12.36 9.94 -8.63
N PHE A 522 -12.84 8.69 -8.72
CA PHE A 522 -14.25 8.38 -8.48
C PHE A 522 -14.68 8.68 -7.04
N ILE A 523 -13.86 8.33 -6.05
CA ILE A 523 -14.09 8.63 -4.64
C ILE A 523 -14.16 10.13 -4.40
N GLU A 524 -13.25 10.89 -4.99
CA GLU A 524 -13.18 12.34 -4.86
C GLU A 524 -14.36 13.05 -5.54
N ASP A 525 -14.78 12.57 -6.71
CA ASP A 525 -15.94 13.12 -7.42
C ASP A 525 -17.24 12.87 -6.66
N ASP A 526 -17.41 11.68 -6.06
CA ASP A 526 -18.63 11.31 -5.36
C ASP A 526 -18.72 11.92 -3.95
N PHE A 527 -17.65 11.79 -3.16
CA PHE A 527 -17.69 12.12 -1.73
C PHE A 527 -17.01 13.43 -1.36
N LEU A 528 -16.10 13.93 -2.20
CA LEU A 528 -15.28 15.12 -1.90
C LEU A 528 -15.60 16.30 -2.83
N HIS A 529 -16.69 16.24 -3.58
CA HIS A 529 -17.11 17.30 -4.51
C HIS A 529 -16.02 17.67 -5.54
N GLY A 530 -15.23 16.71 -5.96
CA GLY A 530 -14.12 16.89 -6.89
C GLY A 530 -12.85 17.51 -6.29
N GLN A 531 -12.72 17.56 -4.97
CA GLN A 531 -11.46 17.92 -4.33
C GLN A 531 -10.43 16.83 -4.60
N ARG A 532 -9.31 17.20 -5.18
CA ARG A 532 -8.19 16.30 -5.53
C ARG A 532 -7.12 16.26 -4.46
N LEU A 533 -6.29 15.23 -4.50
CA LEU A 533 -5.00 15.15 -3.79
C LEU A 533 -3.99 16.11 -4.45
N ASP A 534 -4.32 17.39 -4.44
CA ASP A 534 -3.56 18.48 -5.07
C ASP A 534 -2.88 19.33 -3.99
N PRO A 535 -1.54 19.33 -3.92
CA PRO A 535 -0.78 20.10 -2.92
C PRO A 535 -1.04 21.61 -2.98
N ALA A 536 -1.59 22.11 -4.08
CA ALA A 536 -1.99 23.53 -4.18
C ALA A 536 -3.32 23.83 -3.48
N THR A 537 -4.18 22.83 -3.29
CA THR A 537 -5.56 23.02 -2.83
C THR A 537 -5.96 22.19 -1.61
N ASP A 538 -5.28 21.09 -1.32
CA ASP A 538 -5.59 20.20 -0.19
C ASP A 538 -5.24 20.79 1.19
N GLY A 539 -4.34 21.78 1.23
CA GLY A 539 -3.89 22.48 2.44
C GLY A 539 -2.61 21.87 3.04
N ARG A 540 -1.98 20.91 2.38
CA ARG A 540 -0.73 20.25 2.79
C ARG A 540 0.26 20.22 1.60
N PRO A 541 0.95 21.32 1.29
CA PRO A 541 1.88 21.36 0.18
C PRO A 541 2.95 20.27 0.27
N ASP A 542 3.12 19.50 -0.79
CA ASP A 542 4.18 18.53 -0.99
C ASP A 542 4.75 18.66 -2.43
N PRO A 543 5.90 18.06 -2.76
CA PRO A 543 6.52 18.19 -4.08
C PRO A 543 6.15 17.05 -5.03
N ARG A 544 4.94 16.45 -4.89
CA ARG A 544 4.49 15.45 -5.89
C ARG A 544 4.54 16.05 -7.28
N PRO A 545 4.97 15.28 -8.29
CA PRO A 545 5.20 15.83 -9.62
C PRO A 545 3.90 16.18 -10.35
N ASP A 546 2.81 15.45 -10.05
CA ASP A 546 1.56 15.51 -10.81
C ASP A 546 0.34 15.36 -9.90
N VAL A 547 -0.80 15.87 -10.33
CA VAL A 547 -2.13 15.56 -9.79
C VAL A 547 -2.77 14.60 -10.80
N ARG A 548 -2.62 13.32 -10.54
CA ARG A 548 -2.82 12.24 -11.52
C ARG A 548 -4.26 12.11 -12.00
N GLU A 549 -5.22 12.40 -11.13
CA GLU A 549 -6.65 12.38 -11.45
C GLU A 549 -7.03 13.44 -12.50
N THR A 550 -6.16 14.43 -12.72
CA THR A 550 -6.34 15.47 -13.76
C THR A 550 -5.68 15.13 -15.10
N ASN A 551 -5.01 14.00 -15.20
CA ASN A 551 -4.36 13.59 -16.43
C ASN A 551 -5.40 13.39 -17.55
N PRO A 552 -5.27 14.05 -18.71
CA PRO A 552 -6.26 13.97 -19.78
C PRO A 552 -6.33 12.60 -20.48
N GLN A 553 -5.35 11.72 -20.26
CA GLN A 553 -5.39 10.34 -20.76
C GLN A 553 -6.16 9.41 -19.82
N LEU A 554 -6.32 9.79 -18.53
CA LEU A 554 -7.08 9.00 -17.57
C LEU A 554 -8.56 9.02 -17.93
N GLY A 555 -9.14 7.85 -18.11
CA GLY A 555 -10.57 7.66 -18.32
C GLY A 555 -11.40 8.02 -17.08
N ASP A 556 -12.71 7.87 -17.21
CA ASP A 556 -13.63 8.19 -16.13
C ASP A 556 -14.54 6.99 -15.84
N LEU A 557 -14.42 6.43 -14.63
CA LEU A 557 -15.19 5.27 -14.18
C LEU A 557 -16.71 5.51 -14.20
N VAL A 558 -17.18 6.76 -14.16
CA VAL A 558 -18.59 7.08 -14.33
C VAL A 558 -19.14 6.51 -15.65
N ASN A 559 -18.29 6.37 -16.67
CA ASN A 559 -18.66 5.75 -17.94
C ASN A 559 -18.97 4.24 -17.84
N ASP A 560 -18.60 3.58 -16.77
CA ASP A 560 -18.94 2.16 -16.52
C ASP A 560 -20.36 1.99 -15.97
N PHE A 561 -21.02 3.08 -15.60
CA PHE A 561 -22.31 3.06 -14.94
C PHE A 561 -23.44 3.54 -15.85
N ASN A 562 -24.63 3.03 -15.58
CA ASN A 562 -25.91 3.58 -16.04
C ASN A 562 -26.78 3.96 -14.84
N PHE A 563 -26.58 5.14 -14.33
CA PHE A 563 -27.34 5.63 -13.18
C PHE A 563 -28.85 5.85 -13.45
N ASN A 564 -29.30 5.75 -14.70
CA ASN A 564 -30.71 5.86 -15.05
C ASN A 564 -31.47 4.52 -14.95
N GLN A 565 -30.75 3.40 -14.79
CA GLN A 565 -31.38 2.09 -14.59
C GLN A 565 -31.90 1.91 -13.17
N ALA A 566 -32.84 0.99 -13.00
CA ALA A 566 -33.17 0.43 -11.69
C ALA A 566 -31.97 -0.39 -11.17
N PRO A 567 -31.74 -0.42 -9.84
CA PRO A 567 -30.68 -1.26 -9.29
C PRO A 567 -30.79 -2.71 -9.74
N ALA A 568 -29.72 -3.25 -10.30
CA ALA A 568 -29.65 -4.65 -10.70
C ALA A 568 -29.73 -5.58 -9.47
N LYS A 569 -30.35 -6.73 -9.64
CA LYS A 569 -30.41 -7.74 -8.58
C LYS A 569 -29.02 -8.30 -8.26
N PRO A 570 -28.79 -8.74 -7.02
CA PRO A 570 -27.57 -9.44 -6.66
C PRO A 570 -27.31 -10.69 -7.53
N VAL A 571 -26.06 -10.89 -7.90
CA VAL A 571 -25.55 -12.08 -8.60
C VAL A 571 -24.70 -12.87 -7.60
N ILE A 572 -25.34 -13.76 -6.85
CA ILE A 572 -24.65 -14.57 -5.84
C ILE A 572 -24.02 -15.78 -6.52
N LEU A 573 -22.70 -15.85 -6.54
CA LEU A 573 -21.95 -16.92 -7.18
C LEU A 573 -21.56 -18.02 -6.17
N PRO A 574 -21.49 -19.28 -6.62
CA PRO A 574 -21.08 -20.40 -5.77
C PRO A 574 -19.58 -20.35 -5.43
N GLY A 575 -19.18 -21.11 -4.40
CA GLY A 575 -17.77 -21.26 -4.02
C GLY A 575 -17.17 -20.11 -3.22
N GLY A 576 -17.94 -19.07 -2.89
CA GLY A 576 -17.46 -18.00 -2.03
C GLY A 576 -17.10 -18.49 -0.63
N ALA A 577 -15.92 -18.14 -0.13
CA ALA A 577 -15.46 -18.42 1.21
C ALA A 577 -15.68 -17.19 2.11
N THR A 578 -16.06 -17.43 3.36
CA THR A 578 -16.21 -16.38 4.39
C THR A 578 -15.19 -16.64 5.49
N TYR A 579 -14.49 -15.62 5.95
CA TYR A 579 -13.39 -15.71 6.91
C TYR A 579 -13.64 -14.91 8.18
#